data_2f11bd5c265293093311e8e6e79676d4
#
_entry.id   2f11bd5c265293093311e8e6e79676d4
#
_cell.length_a   1.000
_cell.length_b   1.000
_cell.length_c   1.000
_cell.angle_alpha   90.00
_cell.angle_beta   90.00
_cell.angle_gamma   90.00
#
_symmetry.space_group_name_H-M   'P 1'
#
loop_
_entity.id
_entity.type
_entity.pdbx_description
1 polymer ?
#
loop_
_entity_poly.entity_id
_entity_poly.type
_entity_poly.pdbx_seq_one_letter_code
_entity_poly.pdbx_strand_id
1 'polypeptide(L)'
;MRDRRNFLARLAALGAALGLGATPADASAPAEARSSLLRDDPWVARLRGTHRVVFHSHLPTDGLALRWAQTFLDTQRTTYGVAEGDCSVVVGLNGRSIGWFFGDALWAEHPSIGEVMGTPGQSNPQRSLVNSLVSRGVILLACGNSIRASGQRFLPEAQRDDASARNAFAERVRATLLPGVEVVPSMVVTLQQAQDRGCRYIYAGG
;
A
#
# COMPACT_ATOMS: atom_id res chain seq x y z
N MET A 1 -12.07 10.46 42.60
CA MET A 1 -11.51 9.26 41.93
C MET A 1 -12.07 7.90 42.37
N ARG A 2 -13.08 7.86 43.28
CA ARG A 2 -13.69 6.60 43.78
C ARG A 2 -14.84 6.05 42.95
N ASP A 3 -15.49 6.85 42.10
CA ASP A 3 -16.71 6.43 41.38
C ASP A 3 -16.46 5.51 40.12
N ARG A 4 -15.35 5.65 39.46
CA ARG A 4 -15.06 4.80 38.24
C ARG A 4 -14.83 3.33 38.58
N ARG A 5 -14.21 3.04 39.72
CA ARG A 5 -13.95 1.64 40.15
C ARG A 5 -15.24 0.92 40.53
N ASN A 6 -16.18 1.64 41.14
CA ASN A 6 -17.46 1.08 41.55
C ASN A 6 -18.41 0.86 40.36
N PHE A 7 -18.31 1.67 39.31
CA PHE A 7 -19.07 1.47 38.07
C PHE A 7 -18.67 0.21 37.31
N LEU A 8 -17.36 -0.05 37.15
CA LEU A 8 -16.86 -1.25 36.51
C LEU A 8 -17.17 -2.53 37.30
N ALA A 9 -17.11 -2.48 38.61
CA ALA A 9 -17.49 -3.61 39.47
C ALA A 9 -19.01 -3.96 39.39
N ARG A 10 -19.87 -2.97 39.19
CA ARG A 10 -21.32 -3.18 39.01
C ARG A 10 -21.67 -3.75 37.64
N LEU A 11 -20.93 -3.38 36.57
CA LEU A 11 -21.09 -3.95 35.25
C LEU A 11 -20.66 -5.44 35.20
N ALA A 12 -19.59 -5.81 35.89
CA ALA A 12 -19.14 -7.19 35.98
C ALA A 12 -20.14 -8.09 36.72
N ALA A 13 -20.83 -7.55 37.76
CA ALA A 13 -21.85 -8.26 38.55
C ALA A 13 -23.14 -8.49 37.75
N LEU A 14 -23.55 -7.57 36.88
CA LEU A 14 -24.72 -7.73 36.01
C LEU A 14 -24.53 -8.76 34.92
N GLY A 15 -23.33 -8.89 34.37
CA GLY A 15 -22.99 -9.89 33.37
C GLY A 15 -23.07 -11.34 33.89
N ALA A 16 -22.77 -11.56 35.18
CA ALA A 16 -22.85 -12.86 35.83
C ALA A 16 -24.30 -13.30 36.13
N ALA A 17 -25.23 -12.35 36.28
CA ALA A 17 -26.63 -12.64 36.60
C ALA A 17 -27.48 -13.01 35.38
N LEU A 18 -27.04 -12.72 34.17
CA LEU A 18 -27.78 -12.98 32.93
C LEU A 18 -27.40 -14.30 32.22
N GLY A 19 -26.58 -15.16 32.85
CA GLY A 19 -26.29 -16.50 32.32
C GLY A 19 -25.61 -16.52 30.95
N LEU A 20 -25.05 -15.40 30.48
CA LEU A 20 -24.23 -15.32 29.30
C LEU A 20 -22.82 -15.75 29.68
N GLY A 21 -22.67 -17.05 29.94
CA GLY A 21 -21.39 -17.72 30.10
C GLY A 21 -20.63 -17.77 28.78
N ALA A 22 -20.13 -16.65 28.31
CA ALA A 22 -19.02 -16.63 27.38
C ALA A 22 -17.80 -17.05 28.21
N THR A 23 -17.40 -18.28 28.09
CA THR A 23 -16.12 -18.77 28.62
C THR A 23 -15.02 -17.89 28.05
N PRO A 24 -14.08 -17.37 28.88
CA PRO A 24 -12.97 -16.54 28.38
C PRO A 24 -11.90 -17.36 27.64
N ALA A 25 -12.28 -18.44 26.99
CA ALA A 25 -11.35 -19.38 26.34
C ALA A 25 -10.92 -18.96 24.93
N ASP A 26 -11.61 -18.02 24.27
CA ASP A 26 -11.32 -17.69 22.85
C ASP A 26 -10.59 -16.35 22.60
N ALA A 27 -10.28 -15.59 23.66
CA ALA A 27 -9.56 -14.31 23.50
C ALA A 27 -8.04 -14.46 23.42
N SER A 28 -7.50 -15.68 23.57
CA SER A 28 -6.06 -15.92 23.72
C SER A 28 -5.48 -16.83 22.63
N ALA A 29 -6.09 -16.92 21.45
CA ALA A 29 -5.33 -17.49 20.35
C ALA A 29 -4.12 -16.58 20.08
N PRO A 30 -2.88 -17.12 20.10
CA PRO A 30 -1.68 -16.34 19.81
C PRO A 30 -1.86 -15.62 18.48
N ALA A 31 -1.34 -14.38 18.36
CA ALA A 31 -1.41 -13.60 17.13
C ALA A 31 -0.89 -14.39 15.91
N GLU A 32 0.03 -15.33 16.15
CA GLU A 32 0.55 -16.29 15.18
C GLU A 32 -0.53 -17.26 14.63
N ALA A 33 -1.49 -17.71 15.44
CA ALA A 33 -2.55 -18.61 14.99
C ALA A 33 -3.60 -17.89 14.13
N ARG A 34 -3.81 -16.59 14.32
CA ARG A 34 -4.69 -15.78 13.44
C ARG A 34 -4.02 -15.46 12.11
N SER A 35 -2.71 -15.31 12.09
CA SER A 35 -1.92 -15.06 10.88
C SER A 35 -1.89 -16.26 9.91
N SER A 36 -2.05 -17.50 10.40
CA SER A 36 -2.00 -18.69 9.56
C SER A 36 -3.26 -18.95 8.73
N LEU A 37 -4.37 -18.26 9.02
CA LEU A 37 -5.63 -18.42 8.31
C LEU A 37 -5.75 -17.47 7.08
N LEU A 38 -4.93 -16.44 7.00
CA LEU A 38 -4.88 -15.53 5.85
C LEU A 38 -3.74 -15.99 4.93
N ARG A 39 -4.11 -16.37 3.71
CA ARG A 39 -3.10 -16.65 2.67
C ARG A 39 -2.36 -15.35 2.34
N ASP A 40 -1.09 -15.31 2.70
CA ASP A 40 -0.24 -14.15 2.38
C ASP A 40 -0.07 -13.98 0.88
N ASP A 41 -0.04 -12.73 0.44
CA ASP A 41 0.38 -12.40 -0.92
C ASP A 41 1.88 -12.75 -1.12
N PRO A 42 2.29 -13.18 -2.32
CA PRO A 42 3.67 -13.67 -2.57
C PRO A 42 4.78 -12.66 -2.21
N TRP A 43 4.50 -11.36 -2.27
CA TRP A 43 5.48 -10.32 -1.94
C TRP A 43 5.92 -10.38 -0.46
N VAL A 44 5.06 -10.91 0.44
CA VAL A 44 5.35 -11.03 1.88
C VAL A 44 6.58 -11.89 2.15
N ALA A 45 6.81 -12.93 1.35
CA ALA A 45 7.97 -13.81 1.46
C ALA A 45 9.32 -13.10 1.18
N ARG A 46 9.29 -11.90 0.61
CA ARG A 46 10.49 -11.08 0.36
C ARG A 46 10.86 -10.15 1.49
N LEU A 47 10.03 -10.03 2.52
CA LEU A 47 10.35 -9.21 3.70
C LEU A 47 11.52 -9.82 4.46
N ARG A 48 12.58 -9.03 4.64
CA ARG A 48 13.84 -9.42 5.28
C ARG A 48 14.19 -8.42 6.38
N GLY A 49 15.23 -8.75 7.16
CA GLY A 49 15.78 -7.84 8.15
C GLY A 49 14.78 -7.38 9.20
N THR A 50 15.23 -6.46 10.04
CA THR A 50 14.45 -5.94 11.18
C THR A 50 13.90 -4.52 10.95
N HIS A 51 14.48 -3.78 10.00
CA HIS A 51 14.06 -2.41 9.66
C HIS A 51 13.00 -2.45 8.54
N ARG A 52 11.73 -2.63 8.92
CA ARG A 52 10.62 -2.81 7.98
C ARG A 52 9.70 -1.62 7.97
N VAL A 53 9.42 -1.09 6.76
CA VAL A 53 8.53 0.06 6.57
C VAL A 53 7.65 -0.14 5.34
N VAL A 54 6.40 0.32 5.40
CA VAL A 54 5.53 0.48 4.25
C VAL A 54 5.16 1.94 4.09
N PHE A 55 5.55 2.53 2.96
CA PHE A 55 5.09 3.84 2.51
C PHE A 55 3.86 3.68 1.65
N HIS A 56 2.82 4.44 1.96
CA HIS A 56 1.56 4.37 1.24
C HIS A 56 1.12 5.74 0.75
N SER A 57 0.63 5.83 -0.47
CA SER A 57 -0.03 7.01 -0.99
C SER A 57 -1.25 6.65 -1.84
N HIS A 58 -2.30 7.50 -1.80
CA HIS A 58 -3.43 7.44 -2.72
C HIS A 58 -3.55 8.70 -3.59
N LEU A 59 -2.78 9.73 -3.28
CA LEU A 59 -2.65 10.96 -4.05
C LEU A 59 -1.30 11.01 -4.78
N PRO A 60 -1.19 11.71 -5.91
CA PRO A 60 0.07 11.81 -6.66
C PRO A 60 1.23 12.36 -5.82
N THR A 61 1.02 13.48 -5.11
CA THR A 61 1.98 14.13 -4.20
C THR A 61 3.42 14.15 -4.74
N ASP A 62 3.56 14.36 -6.03
CA ASP A 62 4.84 14.40 -6.74
C ASP A 62 5.76 13.18 -6.42
N GLY A 63 5.16 11.98 -6.29
CA GLY A 63 5.90 10.75 -5.99
C GLY A 63 6.50 10.68 -4.59
N LEU A 64 5.93 11.37 -3.60
CA LEU A 64 6.49 11.49 -2.24
C LEU A 64 6.77 10.11 -1.60
N ALA A 65 5.90 9.12 -1.77
CA ALA A 65 6.12 7.78 -1.24
C ALA A 65 7.41 7.14 -1.80
N LEU A 66 7.70 7.35 -3.08
CA LEU A 66 8.91 6.86 -3.73
C LEU A 66 10.15 7.58 -3.19
N ARG A 67 10.09 8.92 -3.07
CA ARG A 67 11.20 9.71 -2.51
C ARG A 67 11.48 9.36 -1.05
N TRP A 68 10.44 9.12 -0.24
CA TRP A 68 10.64 8.71 1.15
C TRP A 68 11.24 7.32 1.26
N ALA A 69 10.88 6.39 0.37
CA ALA A 69 11.53 5.08 0.30
C ALA A 69 13.03 5.21 0.02
N GLN A 70 13.43 6.06 -0.93
CA GLN A 70 14.83 6.37 -1.20
C GLN A 70 15.50 7.00 0.02
N THR A 71 14.92 8.06 0.58
CA THR A 71 15.46 8.76 1.75
C THR A 71 15.64 7.81 2.93
N PHE A 72 14.68 6.90 3.17
CA PHE A 72 14.78 5.92 4.23
C PHE A 72 16.03 5.04 4.06
N LEU A 73 16.19 4.41 2.89
CA LEU A 73 17.34 3.54 2.62
C LEU A 73 18.67 4.30 2.71
N ASP A 74 18.72 5.51 2.15
CA ASP A 74 19.93 6.33 2.17
C ASP A 74 20.31 6.73 3.61
N THR A 75 19.35 7.17 4.42
CA THR A 75 19.58 7.56 5.81
C THR A 75 19.96 6.37 6.67
N GLN A 76 19.30 5.22 6.52
CA GLN A 76 19.67 4.01 7.23
C GLN A 76 21.12 3.64 6.97
N ARG A 77 21.54 3.67 5.71
CA ARG A 77 22.91 3.33 5.32
C ARG A 77 23.92 4.36 5.78
N THR A 78 23.69 5.66 5.49
CA THR A 78 24.72 6.71 5.65
C THR A 78 24.83 7.23 7.08
N THR A 79 23.71 7.27 7.81
CA THR A 79 23.67 7.84 9.16
C THR A 79 23.72 6.78 10.25
N TYR A 80 22.99 5.67 10.03
CA TYR A 80 22.85 4.63 11.06
C TYR A 80 23.69 3.38 10.80
N GLY A 81 24.37 3.30 9.65
CA GLY A 81 25.25 2.17 9.32
C GLY A 81 24.49 0.85 9.07
N VAL A 82 23.19 0.91 8.83
CA VAL A 82 22.36 -0.26 8.58
C VAL A 82 22.55 -0.70 7.13
N ALA A 83 22.86 -1.97 6.90
CA ALA A 83 22.98 -2.54 5.57
C ALA A 83 21.59 -2.57 4.87
N GLU A 84 21.54 -2.33 3.55
CA GLU A 84 20.28 -2.38 2.80
C GLU A 84 19.59 -3.74 2.89
N GLY A 85 20.36 -4.84 3.01
CA GLY A 85 19.83 -6.19 3.21
C GLY A 85 19.07 -6.39 4.52
N ASP A 86 19.28 -5.52 5.52
CA ASP A 86 18.57 -5.53 6.80
C ASP A 86 17.32 -4.64 6.80
N CYS A 87 17.07 -3.97 5.68
CA CYS A 87 15.90 -3.14 5.45
C CYS A 87 14.89 -3.86 4.53
N SER A 88 13.61 -3.80 4.89
CA SER A 88 12.52 -4.12 3.98
C SER A 88 11.67 -2.87 3.76
N VAL A 89 11.70 -2.35 2.54
CA VAL A 89 10.91 -1.18 2.17
C VAL A 89 9.84 -1.61 1.18
N VAL A 90 8.60 -1.33 1.53
CA VAL A 90 7.43 -1.55 0.68
C VAL A 90 6.86 -0.19 0.29
N VAL A 91 6.52 0.00 -0.98
CA VAL A 91 5.76 1.17 -1.45
C VAL A 91 4.45 0.68 -2.04
N GLY A 92 3.35 1.04 -1.39
CA GLY A 92 2.00 0.72 -1.84
C GLY A 92 1.31 1.93 -2.43
N LEU A 93 0.92 1.87 -3.71
CA LEU A 93 0.19 2.96 -4.36
C LEU A 93 -1.22 2.53 -4.77
N ASN A 94 -2.21 3.39 -4.46
CA ASN A 94 -3.59 3.24 -4.88
C ASN A 94 -4.19 4.58 -5.34
N GLY A 95 -5.48 4.60 -5.65
CA GLY A 95 -6.13 5.84 -6.10
C GLY A 95 -5.45 6.42 -7.33
N ARG A 96 -5.15 7.73 -7.31
CA ARG A 96 -4.44 8.41 -8.39
C ARG A 96 -2.93 8.18 -8.37
N SER A 97 -2.33 7.92 -7.19
CA SER A 97 -0.87 7.73 -7.10
C SER A 97 -0.35 6.53 -7.91
N ILE A 98 -1.21 5.55 -8.30
CA ILE A 98 -0.78 4.44 -9.15
C ILE A 98 -0.21 4.89 -10.50
N GLY A 99 -0.55 6.10 -10.96
CA GLY A 99 -0.01 6.68 -12.20
C GLY A 99 1.53 6.75 -12.20
N TRP A 100 2.18 6.81 -11.04
CA TRP A 100 3.64 6.74 -10.93
C TRP A 100 4.23 5.38 -11.29
N PHE A 101 3.41 4.35 -11.38
CA PHE A 101 3.82 3.02 -11.81
C PHE A 101 3.53 2.72 -13.28
N PHE A 102 2.90 3.64 -14.00
CA PHE A 102 2.61 3.49 -15.44
C PHE A 102 3.87 3.72 -16.27
N GLY A 103 4.07 2.89 -17.30
CA GLY A 103 5.16 3.04 -18.24
C GLY A 103 4.96 4.23 -19.19
N ASP A 104 6.06 4.71 -19.78
CA ASP A 104 6.07 5.87 -20.70
C ASP A 104 5.14 5.70 -21.91
N ALA A 105 4.99 4.47 -22.41
CA ALA A 105 4.07 4.20 -23.52
C ALA A 105 2.63 4.61 -23.17
N LEU A 106 2.18 4.30 -21.97
CA LEU A 106 0.84 4.67 -21.53
C LEU A 106 0.70 6.19 -21.31
N TRP A 107 1.74 6.84 -20.78
CA TRP A 107 1.78 8.30 -20.64
C TRP A 107 1.72 9.01 -21.99
N ALA A 108 2.42 8.49 -23.00
CA ALA A 108 2.40 9.03 -24.36
C ALA A 108 1.04 8.82 -25.06
N GLU A 109 0.42 7.66 -24.86
CA GLU A 109 -0.91 7.33 -25.40
C GLU A 109 -2.02 8.17 -24.76
N HIS A 110 -1.87 8.56 -23.48
CA HIS A 110 -2.88 9.24 -22.69
C HIS A 110 -2.32 10.45 -21.94
N PRO A 111 -2.14 11.62 -22.60
CA PRO A 111 -1.61 12.84 -21.95
C PRO A 111 -2.38 13.29 -20.71
N SER A 112 -3.67 12.94 -20.61
CA SER A 112 -4.50 13.17 -19.41
C SER A 112 -3.94 12.54 -18.14
N ILE A 113 -3.06 11.54 -18.26
CA ILE A 113 -2.33 10.99 -17.09
C ILE A 113 -1.47 12.08 -16.47
N GLY A 114 -0.67 12.77 -17.27
CA GLY A 114 0.19 13.86 -16.79
C GLY A 114 -0.59 15.00 -16.12
N GLU A 115 -1.76 15.35 -16.67
CA GLU A 115 -2.67 16.33 -16.07
C GLU A 115 -3.15 15.89 -14.68
N VAL A 116 -3.67 14.66 -14.58
CA VAL A 116 -4.16 14.07 -13.32
C VAL A 116 -3.04 13.95 -12.28
N MET A 117 -1.83 13.67 -12.73
CA MET A 117 -0.66 13.53 -11.87
C MET A 117 -0.04 14.89 -11.47
N GLY A 118 -0.54 15.99 -12.00
CA GLY A 118 0.01 17.34 -11.76
C GLY A 118 1.37 17.57 -12.42
N THR A 119 1.73 16.77 -13.40
CA THR A 119 3.00 16.84 -14.13
C THR A 119 2.73 16.61 -15.61
N PRO A 120 2.22 17.64 -16.32
CA PRO A 120 1.92 17.52 -17.75
C PRO A 120 3.14 17.06 -18.55
N GLY A 121 2.93 16.04 -19.41
CA GLY A 121 3.98 15.45 -20.22
C GLY A 121 3.59 14.11 -20.81
N GLN A 122 4.46 13.57 -21.66
CA GLN A 122 4.26 12.30 -22.35
C GLN A 122 5.14 11.15 -21.80
N SER A 123 5.77 11.37 -20.66
CA SER A 123 6.61 10.37 -20.00
C SER A 123 6.48 10.44 -18.49
N ASN A 124 6.66 9.33 -17.83
CA ASN A 124 6.61 9.24 -16.37
C ASN A 124 7.90 9.81 -15.74
N PRO A 125 7.85 10.97 -15.07
CA PRO A 125 9.05 11.58 -14.49
C PRO A 125 9.64 10.77 -13.32
N GLN A 126 8.87 9.85 -12.73
CA GLN A 126 9.33 8.99 -11.64
C GLN A 126 9.96 7.66 -12.12
N ARG A 127 9.97 7.39 -13.42
CA ARG A 127 10.49 6.13 -13.98
C ARG A 127 11.90 5.78 -13.50
N SER A 128 12.81 6.75 -13.54
CA SER A 128 14.19 6.52 -13.10
C SER A 128 14.28 6.19 -11.62
N LEU A 129 13.49 6.85 -10.79
CA LEU A 129 13.42 6.58 -9.34
C LEU A 129 12.81 5.20 -9.08
N VAL A 130 11.72 4.84 -9.76
CA VAL A 130 11.12 3.50 -9.67
C VAL A 130 12.14 2.41 -10.00
N ASN A 131 12.86 2.54 -11.12
CA ASN A 131 13.89 1.58 -11.51
C ASN A 131 15.03 1.48 -10.47
N SER A 132 15.46 2.62 -9.92
CA SER A 132 16.46 2.65 -8.86
C SER A 132 15.98 1.94 -7.59
N LEU A 133 14.74 2.15 -7.19
CA LEU A 133 14.16 1.49 -6.01
C LEU A 133 14.04 -0.03 -6.21
N VAL A 134 13.62 -0.48 -7.40
CA VAL A 134 13.59 -1.90 -7.75
C VAL A 134 14.98 -2.53 -7.66
N SER A 135 16.02 -1.88 -8.20
CA SER A 135 17.39 -2.39 -8.14
C SER A 135 17.94 -2.49 -6.71
N ARG A 136 17.40 -1.70 -5.78
CA ARG A 136 17.71 -1.74 -4.33
C ARG A 136 16.82 -2.71 -3.54
N GLY A 137 15.99 -3.51 -4.21
CA GLY A 137 15.14 -4.51 -3.58
C GLY A 137 13.88 -3.96 -2.90
N VAL A 138 13.49 -2.71 -3.19
CA VAL A 138 12.21 -2.17 -2.72
C VAL A 138 11.04 -2.91 -3.37
N ILE A 139 10.05 -3.27 -2.57
CA ILE A 139 8.85 -3.97 -3.01
C ILE A 139 7.82 -2.91 -3.43
N LEU A 140 7.49 -2.86 -4.73
CA LEU A 140 6.57 -1.88 -5.30
C LEU A 140 5.23 -2.55 -5.62
N LEU A 141 4.15 -2.08 -4.99
CA LEU A 141 2.83 -2.71 -5.04
C LEU A 141 1.76 -1.76 -5.58
N ALA A 142 1.12 -2.14 -6.67
CA ALA A 142 0.01 -1.43 -7.29
C ALA A 142 -1.33 -2.08 -6.90
N CYS A 143 -2.29 -1.27 -6.48
CA CYS A 143 -3.63 -1.74 -6.08
C CYS A 143 -4.45 -2.18 -7.30
N GLY A 144 -4.83 -3.45 -7.38
CA GLY A 144 -5.67 -4.02 -8.44
C GLY A 144 -7.06 -3.37 -8.53
N ASN A 145 -7.66 -3.00 -7.38
CA ASN A 145 -8.90 -2.23 -7.35
C ASN A 145 -8.73 -0.86 -8.02
N SER A 146 -7.59 -0.19 -7.77
CA SER A 146 -7.30 1.11 -8.38
C SER A 146 -7.01 0.99 -9.86
N ILE A 147 -6.37 -0.11 -10.31
CA ILE A 147 -6.17 -0.39 -11.73
C ILE A 147 -7.52 -0.60 -12.42
N ARG A 148 -8.44 -1.38 -11.85
CA ARG A 148 -9.78 -1.56 -12.41
C ARG A 148 -10.55 -0.23 -12.55
N ALA A 149 -10.38 0.67 -11.60
CA ALA A 149 -11.01 1.98 -11.61
C ALA A 149 -10.18 3.07 -12.32
N SER A 150 -9.06 2.72 -12.95
CA SER A 150 -8.13 3.70 -13.52
C SER A 150 -8.73 4.48 -14.70
N GLY A 151 -9.55 3.84 -15.53
CA GLY A 151 -10.22 4.51 -16.63
C GLY A 151 -11.07 5.70 -16.20
N GLN A 152 -11.78 5.61 -15.07
CA GLN A 152 -12.55 6.75 -14.54
C GLN A 152 -11.67 7.92 -14.07
N ARG A 153 -10.40 7.68 -13.78
CA ARG A 153 -9.48 8.71 -13.25
C ARG A 153 -8.60 9.33 -14.31
N PHE A 154 -8.17 8.52 -15.26
CA PHE A 154 -7.11 8.90 -16.19
C PHE A 154 -7.56 9.08 -17.63
N LEU A 155 -8.71 8.51 -18.05
CA LEU A 155 -9.25 8.78 -19.36
C LEU A 155 -9.84 10.21 -19.46
N PRO A 156 -9.85 10.81 -20.65
CA PRO A 156 -10.59 12.03 -20.92
C PRO A 156 -12.06 11.89 -20.50
N GLU A 157 -12.67 12.98 -20.05
CA GLU A 157 -14.05 12.99 -19.52
C GLU A 157 -15.05 12.31 -20.45
N ALA A 158 -14.98 12.60 -21.74
CA ALA A 158 -15.86 12.02 -22.77
C ALA A 158 -15.82 10.48 -22.87
N GLN A 159 -14.77 9.84 -22.33
CA GLN A 159 -14.60 8.39 -22.37
C GLN A 159 -14.87 7.72 -21.02
N ARG A 160 -15.06 8.48 -19.93
CA ARG A 160 -15.21 7.93 -18.58
C ARG A 160 -16.48 7.14 -18.36
N ASP A 161 -17.54 7.44 -19.12
CA ASP A 161 -18.83 6.73 -19.03
C ASP A 161 -18.86 5.47 -19.90
N ASP A 162 -17.94 5.33 -20.84
CA ASP A 162 -17.82 4.12 -21.67
C ASP A 162 -17.12 2.99 -20.88
N ALA A 163 -17.89 1.95 -20.55
CA ALA A 163 -17.40 0.79 -19.83
C ALA A 163 -16.32 0.02 -20.62
N SER A 164 -16.45 -0.04 -21.97
CA SER A 164 -15.48 -0.71 -22.83
C SER A 164 -14.14 0.03 -22.83
N ALA A 165 -14.18 1.36 -22.97
CA ALA A 165 -12.98 2.19 -22.90
C ALA A 165 -12.27 2.06 -21.53
N ARG A 166 -13.02 2.07 -20.43
CA ARG A 166 -12.46 1.89 -19.08
C ARG A 166 -11.79 0.53 -18.91
N ASN A 167 -12.43 -0.53 -19.38
CA ASN A 167 -11.86 -1.89 -19.27
C ASN A 167 -10.61 -2.03 -20.14
N ALA A 168 -10.64 -1.56 -21.39
CA ALA A 168 -9.47 -1.56 -22.25
C ALA A 168 -8.30 -0.78 -21.63
N PHE A 169 -8.57 0.39 -21.04
CA PHE A 169 -7.56 1.16 -20.34
C PHE A 169 -6.97 0.40 -19.14
N ALA A 170 -7.80 -0.25 -18.33
CA ALA A 170 -7.32 -1.03 -17.17
C ALA A 170 -6.41 -2.21 -17.59
N GLU A 171 -6.76 -2.90 -18.70
CA GLU A 171 -5.90 -3.96 -19.26
C GLU A 171 -4.59 -3.38 -19.83
N ARG A 172 -4.67 -2.21 -20.49
CA ARG A 172 -3.49 -1.52 -20.98
C ARG A 172 -2.56 -1.10 -19.84
N VAL A 173 -3.12 -0.59 -18.72
CA VAL A 173 -2.35 -0.32 -17.49
C VAL A 173 -1.61 -1.56 -17.03
N ARG A 174 -2.29 -2.72 -16.91
CA ARG A 174 -1.64 -3.98 -16.46
C ARG A 174 -0.47 -4.37 -17.35
N ALA A 175 -0.65 -4.25 -18.67
CA ALA A 175 0.36 -4.64 -19.67
C ALA A 175 1.56 -3.68 -19.70
N THR A 176 1.44 -2.46 -19.17
CA THR A 176 2.47 -1.41 -19.30
C THR A 176 2.95 -0.86 -17.96
N LEU A 177 2.72 -1.57 -16.85
CA LEU A 177 3.36 -1.23 -15.58
C LEU A 177 4.88 -1.25 -15.71
N LEU A 178 5.54 -0.36 -14.98
CA LEU A 178 7.00 -0.34 -14.91
C LEU A 178 7.53 -1.69 -14.38
N PRO A 179 8.67 -2.17 -14.88
CA PRO A 179 9.27 -3.42 -14.42
C PRO A 179 9.47 -3.43 -12.90
N GLY A 180 9.20 -4.58 -12.28
CA GLY A 180 9.34 -4.76 -10.83
C GLY A 180 8.15 -4.26 -10.00
N VAL A 181 7.13 -3.67 -10.62
CA VAL A 181 5.87 -3.35 -9.95
C VAL A 181 4.96 -4.57 -9.97
N GLU A 182 4.44 -4.96 -8.80
CA GLU A 182 3.51 -6.08 -8.65
C GLU A 182 2.10 -5.59 -8.36
N VAL A 183 1.13 -6.31 -8.92
CA VAL A 183 -0.28 -6.01 -8.67
C VAL A 183 -0.79 -6.84 -7.50
N VAL A 184 -1.30 -6.17 -6.47
CA VAL A 184 -1.97 -6.80 -5.33
C VAL A 184 -3.50 -6.64 -5.45
N PRO A 185 -4.30 -7.59 -4.95
CA PRO A 185 -5.76 -7.53 -5.08
C PRO A 185 -6.36 -6.23 -4.50
N SER A 186 -5.92 -5.85 -3.30
CA SER A 186 -6.43 -4.68 -2.58
C SER A 186 -5.37 -4.06 -1.68
N MET A 187 -5.11 -2.77 -1.84
CA MET A 187 -4.13 -2.07 -0.99
C MET A 187 -4.49 -2.09 0.49
N VAL A 188 -5.77 -2.05 0.85
CA VAL A 188 -6.20 -2.09 2.25
C VAL A 188 -5.76 -3.39 2.93
N VAL A 189 -5.96 -4.54 2.28
CA VAL A 189 -5.51 -5.85 2.78
C VAL A 189 -3.98 -5.93 2.78
N THR A 190 -3.34 -5.43 1.73
CA THR A 190 -1.87 -5.39 1.62
C THR A 190 -1.22 -4.60 2.77
N LEU A 191 -1.80 -3.45 3.14
CA LEU A 191 -1.30 -2.65 4.27
C LEU A 191 -1.48 -3.37 5.61
N GLN A 192 -2.59 -4.10 5.79
CA GLN A 192 -2.76 -4.95 6.95
C GLN A 192 -1.69 -6.04 7.00
N GLN A 193 -1.50 -6.80 5.91
CA GLN A 193 -0.46 -7.85 5.83
C GLN A 193 0.93 -7.29 6.13
N ALA A 194 1.27 -6.10 5.60
CA ALA A 194 2.55 -5.44 5.88
C ALA A 194 2.74 -5.18 7.38
N GLN A 195 1.72 -4.64 8.05
CA GLN A 195 1.76 -4.33 9.48
C GLN A 195 1.81 -5.61 10.33
N ASP A 196 1.05 -6.63 9.98
CA ASP A 196 1.08 -7.95 10.66
C ASP A 196 2.46 -8.62 10.56
N ARG A 197 3.25 -8.27 9.54
CA ARG A 197 4.64 -8.71 9.33
C ARG A 197 5.69 -7.73 9.86
N GLY A 198 5.28 -6.77 10.69
CA GLY A 198 6.15 -5.85 11.41
C GLY A 198 6.59 -4.63 10.61
N CYS A 199 5.99 -4.34 9.46
CA CYS A 199 6.26 -3.09 8.75
C CYS A 199 5.65 -1.90 9.52
N ARG A 200 6.45 -0.85 9.75
CA ARG A 200 5.94 0.43 10.21
C ARG A 200 5.21 1.13 9.07
N TYR A 201 3.97 1.56 9.31
CA TYR A 201 3.16 2.25 8.31
C TYR A 201 3.45 3.75 8.32
N ILE A 202 3.73 4.30 7.14
CA ILE A 202 3.91 5.74 6.92
C ILE A 202 3.05 6.16 5.72
N TYR A 203 2.12 7.08 5.98
CA TYR A 203 1.31 7.69 4.93
C TYR A 203 2.05 8.85 4.28
N ALA A 204 2.25 8.77 2.96
CA ALA A 204 2.93 9.75 2.13
C ALA A 204 1.95 10.45 1.16
N GLY A 205 0.82 10.89 1.68
CA GLY A 205 -0.19 11.64 0.95
C GLY A 205 -0.59 12.85 1.78
N GLY A 206 -0.42 14.05 1.25
CA GLY A 206 -0.82 15.30 1.89
C GLY A 206 -2.33 15.48 1.94
#